data_05e97f3ccf065824f5ae370fbadaaecf
#
_entry.id   05e97f3ccf065824f5ae370fbadaaecf
#
_cell.length_a   1.000
_cell.length_b   1.000
_cell.length_c   1.000
_cell.angle_alpha   90.00
_cell.angle_beta   90.00
_cell.angle_gamma   90.00
#
_symmetry.space_group_name_H-M   'P 1'
#
loop_
_entity.id
_entity.type
_entity.pdbx_description
1 polymer ?
#
loop_
_entity_poly.entity_id
_entity_poly.type
_entity_poly.pdbx_seq_one_letter_code
_entity_poly.pdbx_strand_id
1 'polypeptide(L)'
;MNSLPAVHLCIVQPLGYVHSLGLLDQANFFRYQFERLGATVTLGKNRLHNDAMNFVFGAHLGFDQALLRKYDCVVVNLEQIGEGGAQLPTDYLKLISMAPVVDYDLRNARAYSNYASDVPLVSFQYAPYLEASSIPLEARPIDLLFFGSVNPRRQHWINRIEACGLNVSMFDGPLYGPERDHFIAQSKAVLNCHFYDSSRFEQARAFTCLSLGTPLISEIGAATQVPAAYAEAVSWVEDAGLERFFKESFATPAWFADSRARLEAFRHTDPIEEYADLLAFAVGYRKGRGRDSMPAQRNLVKRVHIGSGKDYKPGWLNLDVLEDALPDVVLDLAKPLSFPLDIDSIQVGPMRLAAGEVETIYANNVLEHVPDLPMLMRNCLDLLTVGGEFVIEVPHERARTAWQDPTH
;
A
#
# COMPACT_ATOMS: atom_id res chain seq x y z
N MET A 1 -23.59 19.68 15.90
CA MET A 1 -22.22 19.20 15.62
C MET A 1 -22.16 18.95 14.13
N ASN A 2 -21.32 19.67 13.38
CA ASN A 2 -21.14 19.35 11.96
C ASN A 2 -20.48 17.96 11.89
N SER A 3 -21.13 17.00 11.23
CA SER A 3 -20.52 15.69 10.97
C SER A 3 -19.23 15.90 10.19
N LEU A 4 -18.18 15.14 10.54
CA LEU A 4 -16.95 15.12 9.77
C LEU A 4 -17.26 14.65 8.33
N PRO A 5 -16.56 15.17 7.32
CA PRO A 5 -16.79 14.73 5.94
C PRO A 5 -16.41 13.25 5.78
N ALA A 6 -17.07 12.57 4.86
CA ALA A 6 -16.60 11.29 4.40
C ALA A 6 -15.20 11.43 3.76
N VAL A 7 -14.34 10.47 4.02
CA VAL A 7 -12.98 10.37 3.48
C VAL A 7 -12.90 9.17 2.55
N HIS A 8 -12.28 9.35 1.40
CA HIS A 8 -11.96 8.26 0.49
C HIS A 8 -10.46 8.20 0.23
N LEU A 9 -9.86 7.04 0.42
CA LEU A 9 -8.45 6.78 0.14
C LEU A 9 -8.37 6.11 -1.23
N CYS A 10 -7.73 6.76 -2.19
CA CYS A 10 -7.62 6.28 -3.57
C CYS A 10 -6.18 5.88 -3.87
N ILE A 11 -5.94 4.60 -4.17
CA ILE A 11 -4.64 4.12 -4.65
C ILE A 11 -4.66 4.13 -6.18
N VAL A 12 -3.70 4.84 -6.78
CA VAL A 12 -3.50 4.81 -8.24
C VAL A 12 -2.74 3.54 -8.60
N GLN A 13 -3.39 2.67 -9.37
CA GLN A 13 -2.80 1.41 -9.85
C GLN A 13 -2.94 1.33 -11.37
N PRO A 14 -1.86 1.58 -12.14
CA PRO A 14 -1.86 1.33 -13.58
C PRO A 14 -2.05 -0.16 -13.89
N LEU A 15 -2.54 -0.45 -15.10
CA LEU A 15 -2.71 -1.82 -15.58
C LEU A 15 -1.39 -2.61 -15.49
N GLY A 16 -1.44 -3.78 -14.88
CA GLY A 16 -0.28 -4.67 -14.71
C GLY A 16 0.79 -4.18 -13.74
N TYR A 17 0.56 -3.06 -13.02
CA TYR A 17 1.54 -2.52 -12.08
C TYR A 17 1.21 -2.92 -10.63
N VAL A 18 1.67 -4.09 -10.22
CA VAL A 18 1.40 -4.65 -8.89
C VAL A 18 2.09 -3.88 -7.74
N HIS A 19 3.15 -3.11 -8.04
CA HIS A 19 3.92 -2.40 -7.01
C HIS A 19 3.14 -1.28 -6.31
N SER A 20 2.03 -0.81 -6.87
CA SER A 20 1.12 0.12 -6.19
C SER A 20 0.50 -0.47 -4.92
N LEU A 21 0.49 -1.81 -4.76
CA LEU A 21 0.08 -2.47 -3.51
C LEU A 21 1.02 -2.15 -2.33
N GLY A 22 2.26 -1.72 -2.61
CA GLY A 22 3.16 -1.20 -1.58
C GLY A 22 2.64 0.05 -0.88
N LEU A 23 1.63 0.75 -1.45
CA LEU A 23 0.99 1.92 -0.86
C LEU A 23 -0.17 1.56 0.09
N LEU A 24 -0.55 0.27 0.15
CA LEU A 24 -1.70 -0.17 0.94
C LEU A 24 -1.49 0.01 2.44
N ASP A 25 -0.28 -0.23 2.93
CA ASP A 25 0.04 -0.06 4.36
C ASP A 25 -0.16 1.38 4.80
N GLN A 26 0.34 2.32 4.00
CA GLN A 26 0.22 3.76 4.28
C GLN A 26 -1.25 4.21 4.19
N ALA A 27 -1.99 3.71 3.20
CA ALA A 27 -3.42 3.99 3.09
C ALA A 27 -4.19 3.43 4.29
N ASN A 28 -3.91 2.21 4.74
CA ASN A 28 -4.51 1.62 5.93
C ASN A 28 -4.14 2.39 7.21
N PHE A 29 -2.91 2.94 7.29
CA PHE A 29 -2.53 3.78 8.41
C PHE A 29 -3.33 5.09 8.44
N PHE A 30 -3.53 5.74 7.29
CA PHE A 30 -4.41 6.90 7.16
C PHE A 30 -5.86 6.56 7.54
N ARG A 31 -6.37 5.41 7.05
CA ARG A 31 -7.69 4.91 7.42
C ARG A 31 -7.84 4.79 8.93
N TYR A 32 -6.91 4.11 9.58
CA TYR A 32 -6.92 3.91 11.02
C TYR A 32 -6.93 5.25 11.78
N GLN A 33 -6.08 6.20 11.41
CA GLN A 33 -6.03 7.50 12.09
C GLN A 33 -7.31 8.31 11.88
N PHE A 34 -7.84 8.37 10.68
CA PHE A 34 -9.07 9.11 10.39
C PHE A 34 -10.30 8.48 11.04
N GLU A 35 -10.39 7.16 11.12
CA GLU A 35 -11.46 6.46 11.84
C GLU A 35 -11.41 6.77 13.35
N ARG A 36 -10.22 6.85 13.95
CA ARG A 36 -10.03 7.28 15.35
C ARG A 36 -10.51 8.72 15.59
N LEU A 37 -10.39 9.58 14.59
CA LEU A 37 -10.91 10.95 14.63
C LEU A 37 -12.43 11.02 14.39
N GLY A 38 -13.09 9.89 14.12
CA GLY A 38 -14.52 9.78 13.90
C GLY A 38 -14.97 10.04 12.46
N ALA A 39 -14.05 10.02 11.48
CA ALA A 39 -14.41 10.10 10.07
C ALA A 39 -14.92 8.74 9.56
N THR A 40 -15.86 8.77 8.60
CA THR A 40 -16.21 7.58 7.81
C THR A 40 -15.21 7.46 6.67
N VAL A 41 -14.44 6.37 6.64
CA VAL A 41 -13.37 6.17 5.68
C VAL A 41 -13.65 4.99 4.76
N THR A 42 -13.38 5.18 3.47
CA THR A 42 -13.42 4.15 2.45
C THR A 42 -12.10 4.08 1.71
N LEU A 43 -11.75 2.92 1.17
CA LEU A 43 -10.49 2.67 0.47
C LEU A 43 -10.77 1.92 -0.84
N GLY A 44 -10.15 2.36 -1.92
CA GLY A 44 -10.31 1.72 -3.22
C GLY A 44 -9.21 2.12 -4.22
N LYS A 45 -9.29 1.55 -5.44
CA LYS A 45 -8.31 1.75 -6.50
C LYS A 45 -8.91 2.53 -7.67
N ASN A 46 -8.16 3.49 -8.20
CA ASN A 46 -8.48 4.24 -9.42
C ASN A 46 -9.87 4.90 -9.49
N ARG A 47 -10.52 5.07 -8.35
CA ARG A 47 -11.85 5.69 -8.24
C ARG A 47 -11.82 6.84 -7.26
N LEU A 48 -12.56 7.90 -7.56
CA LEU A 48 -12.74 9.05 -6.68
C LEU A 48 -14.22 9.22 -6.36
N HIS A 49 -14.51 9.71 -5.17
CA HIS A 49 -15.87 9.93 -4.69
C HIS A 49 -16.23 11.41 -4.73
N ASN A 50 -17.41 11.73 -5.28
CA ASN A 50 -17.91 13.12 -5.37
C ASN A 50 -18.21 13.72 -3.98
N ASP A 51 -18.66 12.89 -3.04
CA ASP A 51 -19.16 13.33 -1.73
C ASP A 51 -18.14 13.16 -0.61
N ALA A 52 -16.92 12.73 -0.92
CA ALA A 52 -15.84 12.54 0.01
C ALA A 52 -14.66 13.46 -0.26
N MET A 53 -13.81 13.66 0.75
CA MET A 53 -12.46 14.15 0.57
C MET A 53 -11.59 12.97 0.13
N ASN A 54 -11.02 13.06 -1.07
CA ASN A 54 -10.19 12.00 -1.64
C ASN A 54 -8.72 12.24 -1.30
N PHE A 55 -8.07 11.29 -0.65
CA PHE A 55 -6.62 11.25 -0.47
C PHE A 55 -6.02 10.32 -1.52
N VAL A 56 -5.17 10.85 -2.41
CA VAL A 56 -4.68 10.14 -3.59
C VAL A 56 -3.25 9.65 -3.35
N PHE A 57 -3.08 8.35 -3.24
CA PHE A 57 -1.79 7.67 -3.09
C PHE A 57 -1.27 7.23 -4.46
N GLY A 58 0.04 7.38 -4.69
CA GLY A 58 0.67 6.95 -5.94
C GLY A 58 0.31 7.83 -7.15
N ALA A 59 -0.01 9.10 -6.94
CA ALA A 59 -0.39 10.00 -8.02
C ALA A 59 0.69 10.13 -9.12
N HIS A 60 1.97 9.88 -8.81
CA HIS A 60 3.08 9.83 -9.76
C HIS A 60 2.96 8.68 -10.79
N LEU A 61 2.09 7.70 -10.54
CA LEU A 61 1.83 6.56 -11.42
C LEU A 61 0.82 6.88 -12.55
N GLY A 62 0.47 8.15 -12.75
CA GLY A 62 -0.38 8.57 -13.85
C GLY A 62 -1.76 9.11 -13.44
N PHE A 63 -1.86 9.77 -12.29
CA PHE A 63 -3.08 10.47 -11.89
C PHE A 63 -3.37 11.64 -12.84
N ASP A 64 -4.60 11.67 -13.39
CA ASP A 64 -5.04 12.74 -14.25
C ASP A 64 -5.34 14.01 -13.43
N GLN A 65 -4.51 15.04 -13.60
CA GLN A 65 -4.68 16.33 -12.92
C GLN A 65 -6.03 17.03 -13.21
N ALA A 66 -6.70 16.71 -14.34
CA ALA A 66 -8.01 17.28 -14.66
C ALA A 66 -9.07 16.86 -13.63
N LEU A 67 -8.87 15.74 -12.94
CA LEU A 67 -9.74 15.25 -11.88
C LEU A 67 -9.76 16.18 -10.65
N LEU A 68 -8.70 16.96 -10.42
CA LEU A 68 -8.68 17.97 -9.35
C LEU A 68 -9.75 19.06 -9.51
N ARG A 69 -10.21 19.28 -10.75
CA ARG A 69 -11.30 20.24 -10.99
C ARG A 69 -12.67 19.69 -10.61
N LYS A 70 -12.81 18.37 -10.65
CA LYS A 70 -14.08 17.67 -10.46
C LYS A 70 -14.24 17.16 -9.02
N TYR A 71 -13.16 16.68 -8.41
CA TYR A 71 -13.17 16.05 -7.09
C TYR A 71 -12.38 16.86 -6.07
N ASP A 72 -12.78 16.79 -4.82
CA ASP A 72 -12.00 17.32 -3.71
C ASP A 72 -10.88 16.31 -3.41
N CYS A 73 -9.65 16.63 -3.80
CA CYS A 73 -8.50 15.75 -3.67
C CYS A 73 -7.38 16.41 -2.86
N VAL A 74 -6.70 15.60 -2.03
CA VAL A 74 -5.40 15.89 -1.43
C VAL A 74 -4.43 14.82 -1.94
N VAL A 75 -3.32 15.22 -2.54
CA VAL A 75 -2.29 14.28 -3.01
C VAL A 75 -1.42 13.88 -1.83
N VAL A 76 -1.24 12.56 -1.64
CA VAL A 76 -0.32 12.02 -0.62
C VAL A 76 1.01 11.74 -1.28
N ASN A 77 2.02 12.58 -0.99
CA ASN A 77 3.38 12.33 -1.48
C ASN A 77 4.14 11.42 -0.52
N LEU A 78 4.63 10.31 -1.05
CA LEU A 78 5.49 9.35 -0.35
C LEU A 78 6.84 9.20 -1.03
N GLU A 79 7.08 9.95 -2.11
CA GLU A 79 8.32 9.91 -2.87
C GLU A 79 9.37 10.86 -2.29
N GLN A 80 10.65 10.51 -2.48
CA GLN A 80 11.77 11.37 -2.08
C GLN A 80 12.04 12.39 -3.17
N ILE A 81 11.59 13.63 -3.00
CA ILE A 81 11.67 14.71 -3.98
C ILE A 81 12.88 15.60 -3.71
N GLY A 82 13.50 16.14 -4.77
CA GLY A 82 14.61 17.07 -4.71
C GLY A 82 15.96 16.41 -4.99
N GLU A 83 17.03 17.11 -4.67
CA GLU A 83 18.40 16.68 -4.98
C GLU A 83 18.72 15.30 -4.38
N GLY A 84 19.30 14.42 -5.19
CA GLY A 84 19.61 13.04 -4.80
C GLY A 84 18.40 12.14 -4.53
N GLY A 85 17.17 12.59 -4.83
CA GLY A 85 15.96 11.83 -4.66
C GLY A 85 15.50 11.05 -5.91
N ALA A 86 14.23 10.69 -5.93
CA ALA A 86 13.61 9.95 -7.04
C ALA A 86 13.52 10.79 -8.33
N GLN A 87 13.73 10.14 -9.46
CA GLN A 87 13.41 10.73 -10.75
C GLN A 87 11.92 10.52 -11.04
N LEU A 88 11.15 11.60 -10.93
CA LEU A 88 9.69 11.58 -11.05
C LEU A 88 9.22 12.20 -12.35
N PRO A 89 8.06 11.79 -12.88
CA PRO A 89 7.46 12.39 -14.06
C PRO A 89 7.24 13.91 -13.88
N THR A 90 7.53 14.70 -14.91
CA THR A 90 7.33 16.16 -14.88
C THR A 90 5.89 16.54 -14.57
N ASP A 91 4.93 15.77 -15.07
CA ASP A 91 3.50 16.04 -14.83
C ASP A 91 3.13 15.81 -13.35
N TYR A 92 3.77 14.87 -12.67
CA TYR A 92 3.60 14.71 -11.23
C TYR A 92 4.16 15.89 -10.45
N LEU A 93 5.36 16.38 -10.82
CA LEU A 93 5.95 17.56 -10.17
C LEU A 93 5.09 18.81 -10.37
N LYS A 94 4.48 18.98 -11.56
CA LYS A 94 3.50 20.03 -11.81
C LYS A 94 2.23 19.85 -10.96
N LEU A 95 1.73 18.63 -10.87
CA LEU A 95 0.55 18.30 -10.07
C LEU A 95 0.73 18.74 -8.61
N ILE A 96 1.81 18.32 -7.95
CA ILE A 96 2.04 18.63 -6.53
C ILE A 96 2.39 20.09 -6.26
N SER A 97 2.85 20.84 -7.27
CA SER A 97 3.06 22.28 -7.12
C SER A 97 1.76 23.11 -7.17
N MET A 98 0.65 22.50 -7.59
CA MET A 98 -0.65 23.17 -7.77
C MET A 98 -1.77 22.57 -6.91
N ALA A 99 -1.66 21.32 -6.53
CA ALA A 99 -2.66 20.59 -5.74
C ALA A 99 -2.45 20.81 -4.23
N PRO A 100 -3.48 20.61 -3.41
CA PRO A 100 -3.27 20.33 -1.99
C PRO A 100 -2.48 19.05 -1.84
N VAL A 101 -1.41 19.10 -1.04
CA VAL A 101 -0.50 17.96 -0.81
C VAL A 101 -0.36 17.76 0.68
N VAL A 102 -0.26 16.51 1.11
CA VAL A 102 0.31 16.11 2.40
C VAL A 102 1.62 15.38 2.14
N ASP A 103 2.61 15.62 2.96
CA ASP A 103 3.94 15.03 2.84
C ASP A 103 4.40 14.40 4.16
N TYR A 104 5.45 13.62 4.12
CA TYR A 104 6.08 13.01 5.30
C TYR A 104 7.44 13.64 5.64
N ASP A 105 7.98 14.52 4.78
CA ASP A 105 9.30 15.13 4.94
C ASP A 105 9.29 16.59 4.44
N LEU A 106 9.64 17.52 5.33
CA LEU A 106 9.71 18.94 5.02
C LEU A 106 10.67 19.27 3.87
N ARG A 107 11.71 18.46 3.63
CA ARG A 107 12.63 18.63 2.49
C ARG A 107 11.94 18.39 1.16
N ASN A 108 10.99 17.45 1.11
CA ASN A 108 10.15 17.25 -0.06
C ASN A 108 9.31 18.52 -0.32
N ALA A 109 8.59 18.99 0.71
CA ALA A 109 7.73 20.18 0.59
C ALA A 109 8.51 21.39 0.08
N ARG A 110 9.74 21.60 0.55
CA ARG A 110 10.63 22.67 0.09
C ARG A 110 11.05 22.51 -1.38
N ALA A 111 11.04 21.31 -1.92
CA ALA A 111 11.45 21.07 -3.31
C ALA A 111 10.34 21.38 -4.33
N TYR A 112 9.06 21.41 -3.93
CA TYR A 112 7.94 21.66 -4.84
C TYR A 112 7.01 22.80 -4.43
N SER A 113 7.11 23.32 -3.21
CA SER A 113 6.23 24.39 -2.71
C SER A 113 7.02 25.63 -2.29
N ASN A 114 6.56 26.79 -2.72
CA ASN A 114 7.06 28.08 -2.25
C ASN A 114 6.62 28.38 -0.79
N TYR A 115 5.61 27.68 -0.30
CA TYR A 115 5.01 27.80 1.02
C TYR A 115 5.09 26.46 1.75
N ALA A 116 6.31 25.92 1.85
CA ALA A 116 6.55 24.60 2.42
C ALA A 116 6.04 24.43 3.86
N SER A 117 6.00 25.54 4.64
CA SER A 117 5.43 25.55 5.99
C SER A 117 3.92 25.30 6.05
N ASP A 118 3.22 25.52 4.95
CA ASP A 118 1.76 25.38 4.85
C ASP A 118 1.35 23.97 4.38
N VAL A 119 2.33 23.15 3.99
CA VAL A 119 2.11 21.75 3.61
C VAL A 119 1.98 20.92 4.88
N PRO A 120 0.83 20.26 5.11
CA PRO A 120 0.68 19.35 6.23
C PRO A 120 1.72 18.24 6.17
N LEU A 121 2.38 17.98 7.30
CA LEU A 121 3.30 16.86 7.43
C LEU A 121 2.67 15.80 8.33
N VAL A 122 2.82 14.52 7.93
CA VAL A 122 2.38 13.38 8.71
C VAL A 122 3.52 12.37 8.85
N SER A 123 3.56 11.71 9.97
CA SER A 123 4.48 10.59 10.23
C SER A 123 3.73 9.27 10.30
N PHE A 124 4.43 8.18 10.00
CA PHE A 124 3.96 6.82 10.22
C PHE A 124 4.55 6.34 11.54
N GLN A 125 3.71 5.93 12.47
CA GLN A 125 4.13 5.50 13.79
C GLN A 125 3.48 4.15 14.14
N TYR A 126 3.35 3.81 15.42
CA TYR A 126 2.82 2.52 15.82
C TYR A 126 1.40 2.27 15.30
N ALA A 127 1.20 1.09 14.70
CA ALA A 127 -0.06 0.64 14.11
C ALA A 127 -0.60 -0.57 14.91
N PRO A 128 -1.44 -0.36 15.93
CA PRO A 128 -1.90 -1.43 16.84
C PRO A 128 -2.84 -2.44 16.19
N TYR A 129 -3.34 -2.17 14.99
CA TYR A 129 -4.13 -3.11 14.20
C TYR A 129 -3.28 -4.19 13.50
N LEU A 130 -1.95 -4.01 13.46
CA LEU A 130 -1.02 -5.03 13.00
C LEU A 130 -0.69 -5.99 14.16
N GLU A 131 -0.87 -7.28 13.94
CA GLU A 131 -0.61 -8.28 14.96
C GLU A 131 0.90 -8.52 15.10
N ALA A 132 1.43 -8.20 16.28
CA ALA A 132 2.84 -8.48 16.57
C ALA A 132 3.10 -9.99 16.60
N SER A 133 4.27 -10.40 16.09
CA SER A 133 4.71 -11.80 16.11
C SER A 133 4.75 -12.36 17.54
N SER A 134 4.15 -13.53 17.73
CA SER A 134 4.24 -14.31 18.99
C SER A 134 5.55 -15.10 19.11
N ILE A 135 6.36 -15.20 18.04
CA ILE A 135 7.64 -15.93 18.04
C ILE A 135 8.68 -15.05 18.74
N PRO A 136 9.33 -15.54 19.81
CA PRO A 136 10.44 -14.84 20.45
C PRO A 136 11.54 -14.48 19.44
N LEU A 137 12.15 -13.32 19.55
CA LEU A 137 13.13 -12.83 18.58
C LEU A 137 14.29 -13.82 18.36
N GLU A 138 14.76 -14.42 19.43
CA GLU A 138 15.86 -15.40 19.43
C GLU A 138 15.51 -16.69 18.67
N ALA A 139 14.23 -17.05 18.62
CA ALA A 139 13.74 -18.28 18.00
C ALA A 139 13.32 -18.11 16.53
N ARG A 140 13.36 -16.89 16.01
CA ARG A 140 12.96 -16.63 14.63
C ARG A 140 13.94 -17.22 13.63
N PRO A 141 13.45 -17.92 12.58
CA PRO A 141 14.30 -18.67 11.66
C PRO A 141 15.09 -17.80 10.67
N ILE A 142 14.64 -16.58 10.38
CA ILE A 142 15.29 -15.66 9.43
C ILE A 142 16.17 -14.70 10.23
N ASP A 143 17.47 -14.68 9.95
CA ASP A 143 18.37 -13.76 10.64
C ASP A 143 18.09 -12.30 10.22
N LEU A 144 18.17 -12.03 8.95
CA LEU A 144 17.92 -10.71 8.36
C LEU A 144 17.01 -10.84 7.14
N LEU A 145 16.01 -9.97 7.06
CA LEU A 145 15.16 -9.84 5.89
C LEU A 145 15.40 -8.48 5.24
N PHE A 146 15.58 -8.47 3.92
CA PHE A 146 15.56 -7.28 3.10
C PHE A 146 14.44 -7.41 2.06
N PHE A 147 13.64 -6.36 1.88
CA PHE A 147 12.66 -6.27 0.80
C PHE A 147 12.63 -4.86 0.20
N GLY A 148 12.26 -4.80 -1.06
CA GLY A 148 12.28 -3.59 -1.89
C GLY A 148 13.29 -3.71 -3.02
N SER A 149 13.31 -2.72 -3.92
CA SER A 149 14.20 -2.73 -5.09
C SER A 149 15.66 -2.71 -4.69
N VAL A 150 16.48 -3.54 -5.34
CA VAL A 150 17.92 -3.59 -5.14
C VAL A 150 18.58 -2.72 -6.21
N ASN A 151 19.54 -1.89 -5.78
CA ASN A 151 20.45 -1.15 -6.63
C ASN A 151 21.92 -1.47 -6.22
N PRO A 152 22.95 -1.00 -6.94
CA PRO A 152 24.34 -1.29 -6.61
C PRO A 152 24.72 -0.90 -5.17
N ARG A 153 24.16 0.20 -4.65
CA ARG A 153 24.41 0.69 -3.28
C ARG A 153 23.85 -0.29 -2.23
N ARG A 154 22.60 -0.71 -2.37
CA ARG A 154 21.96 -1.70 -1.49
C ARG A 154 22.65 -3.06 -1.57
N GLN A 155 23.00 -3.49 -2.80
CA GLN A 155 23.73 -4.74 -3.00
C GLN A 155 25.10 -4.71 -2.32
N HIS A 156 25.80 -3.58 -2.35
CA HIS A 156 27.08 -3.43 -1.65
C HIS A 156 26.93 -3.63 -0.13
N TRP A 157 25.90 -3.07 0.49
CA TRP A 157 25.61 -3.28 1.91
C TRP A 157 25.29 -4.75 2.22
N ILE A 158 24.41 -5.37 1.42
CA ILE A 158 24.02 -6.77 1.56
C ILE A 158 25.26 -7.67 1.48
N ASN A 159 26.10 -7.51 0.48
CA ASN A 159 27.32 -8.31 0.29
C ASN A 159 28.28 -8.19 1.50
N ARG A 160 28.42 -7.01 2.08
CA ARG A 160 29.26 -6.78 3.27
C ARG A 160 28.72 -7.47 4.50
N ILE A 161 27.39 -7.48 4.66
CA ILE A 161 26.72 -8.20 5.75
C ILE A 161 26.87 -9.71 5.58
N GLU A 162 26.71 -10.23 4.38
CA GLU A 162 26.91 -11.66 4.07
C GLU A 162 28.38 -12.08 4.28
N ALA A 163 29.33 -11.21 4.01
CA ALA A 163 30.73 -11.43 4.33
C ALA A 163 31.01 -11.51 5.85
N CYS A 164 30.08 -11.08 6.70
CA CYS A 164 30.14 -11.30 8.14
C CYS A 164 29.63 -12.69 8.58
N GLY A 165 29.20 -13.54 7.65
CA GLY A 165 28.69 -14.89 7.91
C GLY A 165 27.19 -14.96 8.15
N LEU A 166 26.44 -13.90 7.83
CA LEU A 166 25.00 -13.83 7.96
C LEU A 166 24.30 -14.05 6.60
N ASN A 167 23.08 -14.57 6.64
CA ASN A 167 22.23 -14.68 5.46
C ASN A 167 21.22 -13.53 5.44
N VAL A 168 21.22 -12.76 4.34
CA VAL A 168 20.18 -11.74 4.09
C VAL A 168 19.12 -12.32 3.16
N SER A 169 18.00 -12.69 3.74
CA SER A 169 16.87 -13.24 2.98
C SER A 169 16.18 -12.15 2.19
N MET A 170 15.82 -12.45 0.94
CA MET A 170 15.08 -11.56 0.03
C MET A 170 13.93 -12.33 -0.62
N PHE A 171 12.92 -11.60 -1.10
CA PHE A 171 11.82 -12.21 -1.85
C PHE A 171 12.20 -12.46 -3.31
N ASP A 172 11.74 -13.57 -3.87
CA ASP A 172 11.91 -13.88 -5.30
C ASP A 172 11.03 -13.01 -6.21
N GLY A 173 10.06 -12.31 -5.63
CA GLY A 173 9.14 -11.42 -6.33
C GLY A 173 8.49 -10.40 -5.37
N PRO A 174 7.58 -9.56 -5.87
CA PRO A 174 6.91 -8.56 -5.06
C PRO A 174 5.90 -9.23 -4.10
N LEU A 175 6.12 -9.09 -2.80
CA LEU A 175 5.19 -9.48 -1.75
C LEU A 175 4.64 -8.25 -1.02
N TYR A 176 3.35 -8.29 -0.70
CA TYR A 176 2.64 -7.21 -0.02
C TYR A 176 1.61 -7.77 0.96
N GLY A 177 1.21 -6.95 1.95
CA GLY A 177 0.21 -7.31 2.93
C GLY A 177 0.57 -8.56 3.73
N PRO A 178 -0.41 -9.42 4.07
CA PRO A 178 -0.22 -10.57 4.97
C PRO A 178 0.89 -11.54 4.56
N GLU A 179 1.10 -11.76 3.25
CA GLU A 179 2.18 -12.63 2.75
C GLU A 179 3.56 -12.08 3.14
N ARG A 180 3.80 -10.78 2.91
CA ARG A 180 5.04 -10.11 3.32
C ARG A 180 5.18 -10.09 4.83
N ASP A 181 4.10 -9.77 5.54
CA ASP A 181 4.07 -9.62 6.99
C ASP A 181 4.43 -10.91 7.71
N HIS A 182 4.04 -12.05 7.13
CA HIS A 182 4.44 -13.37 7.61
C HIS A 182 5.98 -13.54 7.65
N PHE A 183 6.69 -13.12 6.61
CA PHE A 183 8.16 -13.18 6.60
C PHE A 183 8.79 -12.16 7.55
N ILE A 184 8.23 -10.95 7.64
CA ILE A 184 8.67 -9.95 8.63
C ILE A 184 8.56 -10.53 10.05
N ALA A 185 7.43 -11.15 10.37
CA ALA A 185 7.18 -11.74 11.69
C ALA A 185 8.11 -12.92 12.05
N GLN A 186 8.71 -13.57 11.05
CA GLN A 186 9.67 -14.66 11.24
C GLN A 186 11.14 -14.20 11.24
N SER A 187 11.40 -12.91 11.02
CA SER A 187 12.75 -12.37 10.94
C SER A 187 13.20 -11.80 12.28
N LYS A 188 14.47 -12.03 12.66
CA LYS A 188 15.08 -11.42 13.85
C LYS A 188 15.17 -9.91 13.68
N ALA A 189 15.47 -9.44 12.45
CA ALA A 189 15.44 -8.03 12.08
C ALA A 189 15.17 -7.84 10.59
N VAL A 190 14.68 -6.64 10.24
CA VAL A 190 14.60 -6.14 8.86
C VAL A 190 15.71 -5.13 8.63
N LEU A 191 16.37 -5.26 7.47
CA LEU A 191 17.41 -4.32 7.04
C LEU A 191 16.80 -3.18 6.22
N ASN A 192 17.13 -1.94 6.57
CA ASN A 192 16.77 -0.72 5.86
C ASN A 192 18.02 0.03 5.42
N CYS A 193 18.42 -0.10 4.16
CA CYS A 193 19.47 0.70 3.55
C CYS A 193 18.89 1.64 2.51
N HIS A 194 19.43 2.86 2.43
CA HIS A 194 18.92 3.90 1.55
C HIS A 194 19.02 3.50 0.07
N PHE A 195 18.00 3.83 -0.70
CA PHE A 195 18.01 3.64 -2.16
C PHE A 195 18.63 4.82 -2.88
N TYR A 196 18.29 6.03 -2.43
CA TYR A 196 18.71 7.29 -3.04
C TYR A 196 19.84 7.97 -2.25
N ASP A 197 20.61 8.81 -2.92
CA ASP A 197 21.69 9.59 -2.29
C ASP A 197 21.16 10.65 -1.32
N SER A 198 19.87 11.03 -1.45
CA SER A 198 19.20 11.89 -0.47
C SER A 198 19.17 11.29 0.94
N SER A 199 19.40 10.00 1.07
CA SER A 199 19.51 9.24 2.34
C SER A 199 18.38 9.51 3.33
N ARG A 200 17.14 9.65 2.82
CA ARG A 200 15.96 9.86 3.68
C ARG A 200 15.51 8.54 4.29
N PHE A 201 15.10 8.61 5.55
CA PHE A 201 14.61 7.45 6.26
C PHE A 201 13.25 6.99 5.72
N GLU A 202 13.14 5.71 5.37
CA GLU A 202 11.94 5.11 4.77
C GLU A 202 10.91 4.75 5.87
N GLN A 203 10.19 5.75 6.40
CA GLN A 203 9.18 5.56 7.45
C GLN A 203 8.10 4.54 7.05
N ALA A 204 7.74 4.52 5.77
CA ALA A 204 6.72 3.64 5.21
C ALA A 204 7.04 2.14 5.35
N ARG A 205 8.33 1.77 5.39
CA ARG A 205 8.77 0.40 5.70
C ARG A 205 8.88 0.20 7.21
N ALA A 206 9.43 1.20 7.89
CA ALA A 206 9.81 1.10 9.29
C ALA A 206 8.62 0.85 10.21
N PHE A 207 7.53 1.61 10.05
CA PHE A 207 6.38 1.49 10.94
C PHE A 207 5.72 0.10 10.88
N THR A 208 5.62 -0.49 9.70
CA THR A 208 5.07 -1.84 9.52
C THR A 208 5.92 -2.88 10.24
N CYS A 209 7.25 -2.86 10.02
CA CYS A 209 8.17 -3.81 10.66
C CYS A 209 8.12 -3.72 12.18
N LEU A 210 8.23 -2.50 12.71
CA LEU A 210 8.23 -2.26 14.16
C LEU A 210 6.87 -2.60 14.80
N SER A 211 5.76 -2.31 14.11
CA SER A 211 4.42 -2.65 14.60
C SER A 211 4.16 -4.15 14.62
N LEU A 212 4.71 -4.90 13.67
CA LEU A 212 4.71 -6.36 13.66
C LEU A 212 5.65 -6.98 14.72
N GLY A 213 6.30 -6.16 15.52
CA GLY A 213 7.22 -6.61 16.57
C GLY A 213 8.55 -7.14 16.02
N THR A 214 9.00 -6.60 14.88
CA THR A 214 10.29 -6.97 14.27
C THR A 214 11.23 -5.77 14.29
N PRO A 215 12.42 -5.90 14.93
CA PRO A 215 13.42 -4.85 14.97
C PRO A 215 13.85 -4.39 13.58
N LEU A 216 14.09 -3.08 13.45
CA LEU A 216 14.65 -2.48 12.24
C LEU A 216 16.11 -2.09 12.47
N ILE A 217 16.99 -2.54 11.60
CA ILE A 217 18.37 -2.07 11.50
C ILE A 217 18.45 -1.14 10.31
N SER A 218 18.79 0.12 10.53
CA SER A 218 18.81 1.12 9.47
C SER A 218 20.16 1.78 9.33
N GLU A 219 20.54 1.97 8.09
CA GLU A 219 21.65 2.85 7.74
C GLU A 219 21.38 4.27 8.23
N ILE A 220 22.41 4.90 8.81
CA ILE A 220 22.46 6.32 9.12
C ILE A 220 23.71 6.95 8.50
N GLY A 221 23.56 8.11 7.90
CA GLY A 221 24.62 8.92 7.34
C GLY A 221 24.45 10.40 7.68
N ALA A 222 25.42 11.23 7.28
CA ALA A 222 25.40 12.66 7.61
C ALA A 222 24.17 13.41 7.09
N ALA A 223 23.56 12.94 5.98
CA ALA A 223 22.35 13.53 5.40
C ALA A 223 21.06 12.94 5.97
N THR A 224 21.13 11.89 6.78
CA THR A 224 19.93 11.22 7.32
C THR A 224 19.34 12.06 8.44
N GLN A 225 18.09 12.48 8.27
CA GLN A 225 17.31 13.08 9.35
C GLN A 225 16.48 11.99 10.01
N VAL A 226 16.71 11.78 11.31
CA VAL A 226 16.00 10.78 12.09
C VAL A 226 14.71 11.39 12.62
N PRO A 227 13.51 10.90 12.24
CA PRO A 227 12.27 11.37 12.84
C PRO A 227 12.21 10.99 14.32
N ALA A 228 11.67 11.87 15.16
CA ALA A 228 11.68 11.70 16.61
C ALA A 228 11.14 10.34 17.10
N ALA A 229 10.04 9.87 16.49
CA ALA A 229 9.43 8.58 16.83
C ALA A 229 10.33 7.36 16.58
N TYR A 230 11.38 7.51 15.76
CA TYR A 230 12.27 6.41 15.37
C TYR A 230 13.65 6.50 16.03
N ALA A 231 13.98 7.61 16.68
CA ALA A 231 15.30 7.83 17.25
C ALA A 231 15.71 6.70 18.21
N GLU A 232 14.81 6.33 19.10
CA GLU A 232 15.02 5.27 20.10
C GLU A 232 14.53 3.89 19.61
N ALA A 233 13.72 3.83 18.52
CA ALA A 233 13.07 2.60 18.08
C ALA A 233 13.92 1.76 17.11
N VAL A 234 14.89 2.37 16.43
CA VAL A 234 15.67 1.76 15.36
C VAL A 234 17.12 1.53 15.79
N SER A 235 17.71 0.43 15.38
CA SER A 235 19.14 0.19 15.49
C SER A 235 19.86 0.92 14.36
N TRP A 236 20.41 2.08 14.62
CA TRP A 236 21.09 2.90 13.64
C TRP A 236 22.55 2.45 13.45
N VAL A 237 22.95 2.22 12.21
CA VAL A 237 24.30 1.74 11.86
C VAL A 237 24.95 2.67 10.83
N GLU A 238 26.08 3.22 11.16
CA GLU A 238 26.93 3.97 10.21
C GLU A 238 27.67 3.01 9.28
N ASP A 239 27.93 3.44 8.05
CA ASP A 239 28.63 2.65 7.05
C ASP A 239 29.99 2.13 7.56
N ALA A 240 30.76 2.97 8.26
CA ALA A 240 32.06 2.60 8.82
C ALA A 240 31.99 1.58 9.98
N GLY A 241 30.82 1.43 10.60
CA GLY A 241 30.59 0.50 11.72
C GLY A 241 29.88 -0.80 11.33
N LEU A 242 29.55 -0.98 10.06
CA LEU A 242 28.68 -2.05 9.58
C LEU A 242 29.17 -3.44 9.98
N GLU A 243 30.40 -3.82 9.61
CA GLU A 243 30.95 -5.16 9.86
C GLU A 243 31.13 -5.42 11.37
N ARG A 244 31.54 -4.39 12.12
CA ARG A 244 31.67 -4.51 13.57
C ARG A 244 30.31 -4.80 14.22
N PHE A 245 29.26 -4.07 13.82
CA PHE A 245 27.90 -4.26 14.33
C PHE A 245 27.42 -5.68 14.07
N PHE A 246 27.54 -6.18 12.84
CA PHE A 246 27.03 -7.50 12.49
C PHE A 246 27.87 -8.67 13.01
N LYS A 247 29.17 -8.48 13.28
CA LYS A 247 30.03 -9.52 13.87
C LYS A 247 29.97 -9.55 15.39
N GLU A 248 29.81 -8.43 16.06
CA GLU A 248 30.03 -8.32 17.50
C GLU A 248 28.75 -8.03 18.28
N SER A 249 27.77 -7.35 17.68
CA SER A 249 26.58 -6.88 18.39
C SER A 249 25.31 -7.60 17.99
N PHE A 250 25.05 -7.75 16.69
CA PHE A 250 23.81 -8.33 16.17
C PHE A 250 23.56 -9.75 16.72
N ALA A 251 22.29 -10.03 17.07
CA ALA A 251 21.80 -11.32 17.57
C ALA A 251 22.47 -11.81 18.87
N THR A 252 23.17 -10.94 19.60
CA THR A 252 23.62 -11.23 20.96
C THR A 252 22.46 -11.13 21.98
N PRO A 253 22.54 -11.75 23.16
CA PRO A 253 21.52 -11.57 24.20
C PRO A 253 21.27 -10.10 24.57
N ALA A 254 22.33 -9.27 24.59
CA ALA A 254 22.22 -7.83 24.86
C ALA A 254 21.44 -7.13 23.74
N TRP A 255 21.71 -7.43 22.48
CA TRP A 255 21.01 -6.86 21.34
C TRP A 255 19.52 -7.23 21.34
N PHE A 256 19.17 -8.49 21.67
CA PHE A 256 17.76 -8.89 21.79
C PHE A 256 17.04 -8.17 22.92
N ALA A 257 17.71 -7.96 24.06
CA ALA A 257 17.13 -7.21 25.17
C ALA A 257 16.88 -5.75 24.80
N ASP A 258 17.86 -5.09 24.16
CA ASP A 258 17.77 -3.72 23.66
C ASP A 258 16.67 -3.61 22.58
N SER A 259 16.61 -4.55 21.64
CA SER A 259 15.57 -4.58 20.59
C SER A 259 14.17 -4.65 21.17
N ARG A 260 13.93 -5.44 22.22
CA ARG A 260 12.62 -5.47 22.90
C ARG A 260 12.28 -4.12 23.54
N ALA A 261 13.25 -3.47 24.18
CA ALA A 261 13.04 -2.15 24.76
C ALA A 261 12.69 -1.10 23.68
N ARG A 262 13.37 -1.15 22.53
CA ARG A 262 13.11 -0.27 21.39
C ARG A 262 11.72 -0.49 20.79
N LEU A 263 11.30 -1.74 20.62
CA LEU A 263 9.96 -2.08 20.16
C LEU A 263 8.88 -1.60 21.13
N GLU A 264 9.12 -1.73 22.42
CA GLU A 264 8.20 -1.22 23.44
C GLU A 264 8.13 0.32 23.43
N ALA A 265 9.25 1.00 23.28
CA ALA A 265 9.26 2.46 23.13
C ALA A 265 8.45 2.92 21.91
N PHE A 266 8.57 2.19 20.76
CA PHE A 266 7.80 2.50 19.55
C PHE A 266 6.29 2.34 19.74
N ARG A 267 5.85 1.38 20.55
CA ARG A 267 4.42 1.15 20.84
C ARG A 267 3.72 2.34 21.49
N HIS A 268 4.48 3.23 22.11
CA HIS A 268 3.95 4.43 22.77
C HIS A 268 3.92 5.65 21.85
N THR A 269 4.32 5.52 20.58
CA THR A 269 4.25 6.61 19.61
C THR A 269 2.86 6.72 19.02
N ASP A 270 2.35 7.94 18.85
CA ASP A 270 1.01 8.21 18.31
C ASP A 270 0.97 9.56 17.57
N PRO A 271 0.75 9.60 16.26
CA PRO A 271 0.71 10.81 15.46
C PRO A 271 -0.70 11.39 15.31
N ILE A 272 -1.65 11.09 16.18
CA ILE A 272 -3.07 11.44 15.99
C ILE A 272 -3.31 12.94 15.77
N GLU A 273 -2.50 13.80 16.40
CA GLU A 273 -2.62 15.26 16.26
C GLU A 273 -2.24 15.71 14.84
N GLU A 274 -1.19 15.13 14.23
CA GLU A 274 -0.79 15.41 12.86
C GLU A 274 -1.93 15.08 11.86
N TYR A 275 -2.63 13.97 12.11
CA TYR A 275 -3.79 13.56 11.28
C TYR A 275 -5.04 14.39 11.55
N ALA A 276 -5.22 14.90 12.76
CA ALA A 276 -6.28 15.86 13.07
C ALA A 276 -6.06 17.17 12.31
N ASP A 277 -4.84 17.69 12.30
CA ASP A 277 -4.47 18.88 11.54
C ASP A 277 -4.63 18.67 10.03
N LEU A 278 -4.20 17.52 9.52
CA LEU A 278 -4.40 17.14 8.13
C LEU A 278 -5.89 17.10 7.74
N LEU A 279 -6.73 16.52 8.59
CA LEU A 279 -8.18 16.45 8.34
C LEU A 279 -8.80 17.86 8.37
N ALA A 280 -8.37 18.72 9.29
CA ALA A 280 -8.80 20.11 9.35
C ALA A 280 -8.39 20.90 8.09
N PHE A 281 -7.16 20.72 7.60
CA PHE A 281 -6.66 21.27 6.35
C PHE A 281 -7.53 20.83 5.17
N ALA A 282 -7.81 19.53 5.03
CA ALA A 282 -8.63 18.98 3.97
C ALA A 282 -10.06 19.53 3.99
N VAL A 283 -10.67 19.64 5.17
CA VAL A 283 -12.01 20.24 5.35
C VAL A 283 -12.01 21.74 4.97
N GLY A 284 -10.97 22.47 5.33
CA GLY A 284 -10.79 23.87 4.97
C GLY A 284 -10.73 24.06 3.45
N TYR A 285 -9.99 23.21 2.76
CA TYR A 285 -9.88 23.19 1.30
C TYR A 285 -11.22 22.91 0.61
N ARG A 286 -11.98 21.91 1.11
CA ARG A 286 -13.30 21.54 0.58
C ARG A 286 -14.31 22.70 0.64
N LYS A 287 -14.33 23.47 1.73
CA LYS A 287 -15.29 24.58 1.93
C LYS A 287 -15.10 25.71 0.93
N GLY A 288 -13.90 25.87 0.37
CA GLY A 288 -13.59 26.90 -0.63
C GLY A 288 -14.05 26.60 -2.04
N ARG A 289 -14.55 25.39 -2.33
CA ARG A 289 -14.99 24.96 -3.66
C ARG A 289 -16.51 24.93 -3.79
N GLY A 290 -17.08 25.71 -4.74
CA GLY A 290 -18.46 25.55 -5.20
C GLY A 290 -18.58 24.25 -6.02
N ARG A 291 -19.64 23.45 -5.77
CA ARG A 291 -19.85 22.17 -6.46
C ARG A 291 -20.93 22.27 -7.53
N ASP A 292 -20.60 21.75 -8.72
CA ASP A 292 -21.58 21.21 -9.64
C ASP A 292 -21.79 19.71 -9.30
N SER A 293 -22.94 19.39 -8.67
CA SER A 293 -23.29 17.99 -8.38
C SER A 293 -23.72 17.31 -9.66
N MET A 294 -22.97 16.28 -10.10
CA MET A 294 -23.43 15.38 -11.16
C MET A 294 -24.30 14.25 -10.56
N PRO A 295 -25.45 13.90 -11.20
CA PRO A 295 -26.25 12.78 -10.77
C PRO A 295 -25.47 11.46 -10.95
N ALA A 296 -25.63 10.54 -10.00
CA ALA A 296 -25.07 9.19 -10.07
C ALA A 296 -25.58 8.48 -11.34
N GLN A 297 -24.70 8.26 -12.31
CA GLN A 297 -25.01 7.47 -13.49
C GLN A 297 -24.81 5.99 -13.15
N ARG A 298 -25.87 5.17 -13.28
CA ARG A 298 -25.76 3.72 -13.26
C ARG A 298 -24.90 3.28 -14.43
N ASN A 299 -23.70 2.78 -14.17
CA ASN A 299 -22.80 2.29 -15.21
C ASN A 299 -23.20 0.87 -15.59
N LEU A 300 -23.47 0.63 -16.87
CA LEU A 300 -23.57 -0.71 -17.44
C LEU A 300 -22.20 -1.38 -17.41
N VAL A 301 -22.17 -2.61 -16.90
CA VAL A 301 -20.93 -3.40 -16.81
C VAL A 301 -20.74 -4.16 -18.11
N LYS A 302 -19.68 -3.84 -18.85
CA LYS A 302 -19.33 -4.48 -20.11
C LYS A 302 -18.19 -5.51 -19.98
N ARG A 303 -17.30 -5.31 -19.04
CA ARG A 303 -16.12 -6.14 -18.82
C ARG A 303 -15.97 -6.48 -17.35
N VAL A 304 -15.78 -7.76 -17.07
CA VAL A 304 -15.63 -8.30 -15.73
C VAL A 304 -14.31 -9.05 -15.61
N HIS A 305 -13.54 -8.73 -14.56
CA HIS A 305 -12.33 -9.43 -14.19
C HIS A 305 -12.58 -10.19 -12.89
N ILE A 306 -12.51 -11.51 -12.94
CA ILE A 306 -12.75 -12.42 -11.82
C ILE A 306 -11.43 -12.75 -11.14
N GLY A 307 -11.41 -12.81 -9.82
CA GLY A 307 -10.20 -13.10 -9.04
C GLY A 307 -9.14 -12.05 -9.31
N SER A 308 -9.52 -10.78 -9.19
CA SER A 308 -8.64 -9.68 -9.58
C SER A 308 -7.36 -9.59 -8.75
N GLY A 309 -7.35 -10.09 -7.52
CA GLY A 309 -6.18 -10.19 -6.67
C GLY A 309 -5.26 -8.96 -6.77
N LYS A 310 -4.01 -9.24 -7.13
CA LYS A 310 -2.98 -8.21 -7.36
C LYS A 310 -3.04 -7.56 -8.75
N ASP A 311 -3.77 -8.18 -9.70
CA ASP A 311 -3.89 -7.73 -11.11
C ASP A 311 -5.16 -6.91 -11.35
N TYR A 312 -5.30 -5.77 -10.66
CA TYR A 312 -6.42 -4.87 -10.87
C TYR A 312 -6.41 -4.28 -12.30
N LYS A 313 -7.53 -4.43 -13.05
CA LYS A 313 -7.66 -3.91 -14.42
C LYS A 313 -8.50 -2.62 -14.46
N PRO A 314 -7.88 -1.45 -14.71
CA PRO A 314 -8.62 -0.19 -14.87
C PRO A 314 -9.66 -0.28 -16.00
N GLY A 315 -10.88 0.20 -15.73
CA GLY A 315 -11.99 0.19 -16.71
C GLY A 315 -12.75 -1.13 -16.80
N TRP A 316 -12.38 -2.13 -16.01
CA TRP A 316 -13.13 -3.37 -15.79
C TRP A 316 -13.87 -3.31 -14.44
N LEU A 317 -14.89 -4.14 -14.28
CA LEU A 317 -15.39 -4.45 -12.95
C LEU A 317 -14.53 -5.58 -12.37
N ASN A 318 -13.72 -5.23 -11.38
CA ASN A 318 -12.82 -6.18 -10.73
C ASN A 318 -13.54 -6.83 -9.56
N LEU A 319 -13.73 -8.15 -9.63
CA LEU A 319 -14.35 -8.99 -8.61
C LEU A 319 -13.31 -9.85 -7.93
N ASP A 320 -13.42 -9.99 -6.62
CA ASP A 320 -12.65 -10.96 -5.85
C ASP A 320 -13.46 -11.43 -4.65
N VAL A 321 -13.10 -12.58 -4.09
CA VAL A 321 -13.69 -13.09 -2.84
C VAL A 321 -12.96 -12.54 -1.61
N LEU A 322 -11.73 -12.03 -1.81
CA LEU A 322 -10.88 -11.47 -0.76
C LEU A 322 -11.02 -9.94 -0.72
N GLU A 323 -11.50 -9.43 0.40
CA GLU A 323 -11.60 -7.98 0.64
C GLU A 323 -10.23 -7.30 0.61
N ASP A 324 -9.19 -7.96 1.12
CA ASP A 324 -7.81 -7.46 1.16
C ASP A 324 -7.19 -7.24 -0.22
N ALA A 325 -7.73 -7.88 -1.27
CA ALA A 325 -7.35 -7.62 -2.66
C ALA A 325 -7.81 -6.24 -3.15
N LEU A 326 -8.69 -5.56 -2.39
CA LEU A 326 -9.35 -4.31 -2.75
C LEU A 326 -9.99 -4.36 -4.15
N PRO A 327 -10.86 -5.35 -4.42
CA PRO A 327 -11.61 -5.39 -5.66
C PRO A 327 -12.61 -4.23 -5.72
N ASP A 328 -13.18 -3.98 -6.90
CA ASP A 328 -14.33 -3.06 -7.02
C ASP A 328 -15.53 -3.61 -6.23
N VAL A 329 -15.73 -4.92 -6.24
CA VAL A 329 -16.80 -5.61 -5.49
C VAL A 329 -16.29 -6.95 -4.95
N VAL A 330 -16.55 -7.21 -3.68
CA VAL A 330 -16.35 -8.54 -3.09
C VAL A 330 -17.55 -9.40 -3.48
N LEU A 331 -17.33 -10.35 -4.38
CA LEU A 331 -18.40 -11.21 -4.91
C LEU A 331 -17.87 -12.59 -5.26
N ASP A 332 -18.51 -13.61 -4.72
CA ASP A 332 -18.21 -15.00 -5.01
C ASP A 332 -19.15 -15.54 -6.13
N LEU A 333 -18.64 -15.62 -7.35
CA LEU A 333 -19.37 -16.18 -8.50
C LEU A 333 -19.51 -17.70 -8.45
N ALA A 334 -18.87 -18.41 -7.52
CA ALA A 334 -19.09 -19.83 -7.29
C ALA A 334 -20.31 -20.13 -6.40
N LYS A 335 -21.02 -19.10 -5.95
CA LYS A 335 -22.28 -19.24 -5.21
C LYS A 335 -23.50 -19.06 -6.13
N PRO A 336 -24.67 -19.63 -5.80
CA PRO A 336 -25.89 -19.38 -6.54
C PRO A 336 -26.24 -17.88 -6.56
N LEU A 337 -26.32 -17.30 -7.76
CA LEU A 337 -26.68 -15.91 -7.97
C LEU A 337 -27.94 -15.83 -8.84
N SER A 338 -28.66 -14.73 -8.69
CA SER A 338 -29.81 -14.40 -9.54
C SER A 338 -29.56 -13.04 -10.20
N PHE A 339 -29.64 -12.99 -11.51
CA PHE A 339 -29.51 -11.76 -12.26
C PHE A 339 -30.88 -11.20 -12.68
N PRO A 340 -31.08 -9.87 -12.72
CA PRO A 340 -30.09 -8.83 -12.46
C PRO A 340 -29.71 -8.73 -10.97
N LEU A 341 -28.42 -8.53 -10.71
CA LEU A 341 -27.88 -8.27 -9.37
C LEU A 341 -27.53 -6.78 -9.25
N ASP A 342 -28.21 -6.07 -8.37
CA ASP A 342 -27.88 -4.70 -8.04
C ASP A 342 -26.74 -4.70 -7.00
N ILE A 343 -25.67 -3.97 -7.32
CA ILE A 343 -24.47 -3.83 -6.50
C ILE A 343 -24.34 -2.36 -6.12
N ASP A 344 -24.19 -2.09 -4.85
CA ASP A 344 -23.86 -0.76 -4.33
C ASP A 344 -22.47 -0.82 -3.71
N SER A 345 -21.48 -0.63 -4.54
CA SER A 345 -20.07 -0.63 -4.13
C SER A 345 -19.61 0.78 -3.80
N ILE A 346 -18.92 0.91 -2.69
CA ILE A 346 -18.31 2.17 -2.27
C ILE A 346 -17.29 2.66 -3.31
N GLN A 347 -16.57 1.73 -3.97
CA GLN A 347 -15.55 2.05 -4.96
C GLN A 347 -16.13 2.49 -6.31
N VAL A 348 -17.21 1.85 -6.77
CA VAL A 348 -17.77 2.07 -8.11
C VAL A 348 -19.15 2.73 -8.10
N GLY A 349 -19.76 2.87 -6.93
CA GLY A 349 -21.12 3.34 -6.78
C GLY A 349 -22.17 2.31 -7.21
N PRO A 350 -23.45 2.74 -7.37
CA PRO A 350 -24.52 1.83 -7.76
C PRO A 350 -24.35 1.37 -9.21
N MET A 351 -24.37 0.05 -9.40
CA MET A 351 -24.29 -0.60 -10.70
C MET A 351 -25.19 -1.84 -10.75
N ARG A 352 -25.42 -2.36 -11.96
CA ARG A 352 -26.23 -3.54 -12.17
C ARG A 352 -25.49 -4.54 -13.03
N LEU A 353 -25.34 -5.75 -12.53
CA LEU A 353 -24.97 -6.90 -13.30
C LEU A 353 -26.25 -7.56 -13.84
N ALA A 354 -26.47 -7.50 -15.14
CA ALA A 354 -27.62 -8.11 -15.76
C ALA A 354 -27.22 -9.29 -16.66
N ALA A 355 -28.09 -10.26 -16.74
CA ALA A 355 -27.87 -11.41 -17.63
C ALA A 355 -27.75 -10.96 -19.09
N GLY A 356 -26.79 -11.50 -19.81
CA GLY A 356 -26.59 -11.26 -21.25
C GLY A 356 -26.05 -9.88 -21.61
N GLU A 357 -25.47 -9.12 -20.67
CA GLU A 357 -24.97 -7.75 -20.94
C GLU A 357 -23.46 -7.59 -20.90
N VAL A 358 -22.73 -8.57 -20.35
CA VAL A 358 -21.27 -8.55 -20.27
C VAL A 358 -20.66 -9.01 -21.58
N GLU A 359 -19.79 -8.21 -22.16
CA GLU A 359 -19.12 -8.51 -23.44
C GLU A 359 -17.88 -9.39 -23.25
N THR A 360 -17.15 -9.19 -22.16
CA THR A 360 -15.92 -9.95 -21.87
C THR A 360 -15.81 -10.26 -20.39
N ILE A 361 -15.54 -11.52 -20.08
CA ILE A 361 -15.10 -11.98 -18.75
C ILE A 361 -13.66 -12.44 -18.86
N TYR A 362 -12.83 -12.10 -17.88
CA TYR A 362 -11.43 -12.53 -17.79
C TYR A 362 -11.15 -13.14 -16.43
N ALA A 363 -10.45 -14.26 -16.42
CA ALA A 363 -9.96 -14.94 -15.23
C ALA A 363 -8.53 -15.44 -15.46
N ASN A 364 -7.63 -15.12 -14.52
CA ASN A 364 -6.22 -15.56 -14.59
C ASN A 364 -5.81 -16.20 -13.28
N ASN A 365 -5.42 -17.48 -13.30
CA ASN A 365 -5.06 -18.29 -12.14
C ASN A 365 -6.15 -18.24 -11.04
N VAL A 366 -7.40 -18.52 -11.43
CA VAL A 366 -8.57 -18.48 -10.55
C VAL A 366 -9.30 -19.81 -10.52
N LEU A 367 -9.53 -20.41 -11.71
CA LEU A 367 -10.45 -21.54 -11.86
C LEU A 367 -9.97 -22.78 -11.09
N GLU A 368 -8.68 -22.93 -10.94
CA GLU A 368 -8.02 -24.01 -10.20
C GLU A 368 -8.28 -23.94 -8.68
N HIS A 369 -8.67 -22.77 -8.16
CA HIS A 369 -8.96 -22.55 -6.75
C HIS A 369 -10.45 -22.56 -6.42
N VAL A 370 -11.33 -22.75 -7.43
CA VAL A 370 -12.78 -22.64 -7.28
C VAL A 370 -13.40 -23.98 -6.90
N PRO A 371 -13.99 -24.13 -5.70
CA PRO A 371 -14.58 -25.41 -5.27
C PRO A 371 -15.79 -25.85 -6.09
N ASP A 372 -16.62 -24.91 -6.54
CA ASP A 372 -17.79 -25.17 -7.40
C ASP A 372 -17.61 -24.49 -8.77
N LEU A 373 -16.71 -25.06 -9.56
CA LEU A 373 -16.46 -24.59 -10.92
C LEU A 373 -17.71 -24.61 -11.82
N PRO A 374 -18.59 -25.64 -11.79
CA PRO A 374 -19.84 -25.62 -12.53
C PRO A 374 -20.73 -24.42 -12.23
N MET A 375 -20.85 -24.03 -10.96
CA MET A 375 -21.63 -22.85 -10.55
C MET A 375 -21.01 -21.55 -11.05
N LEU A 376 -19.70 -21.39 -10.91
CA LEU A 376 -18.98 -20.24 -11.46
C LEU A 376 -19.19 -20.12 -12.97
N MET A 377 -19.00 -21.21 -13.70
CA MET A 377 -19.18 -21.23 -15.15
C MET A 377 -20.62 -20.86 -15.55
N ARG A 378 -21.61 -21.35 -14.82
CA ARG A 378 -23.03 -21.03 -15.06
C ARG A 378 -23.28 -19.53 -14.87
N ASN A 379 -22.86 -18.94 -13.77
CA ASN A 379 -23.03 -17.52 -13.50
C ASN A 379 -22.30 -16.66 -14.56
N CYS A 380 -21.10 -17.06 -14.99
CA CYS A 380 -20.37 -16.37 -16.05
C CYS A 380 -21.12 -16.44 -17.39
N LEU A 381 -21.65 -17.61 -17.77
CA LEU A 381 -22.43 -17.77 -19.01
C LEU A 381 -23.74 -16.99 -18.96
N ASP A 382 -24.39 -16.91 -17.81
CA ASP A 382 -25.61 -16.12 -17.63
C ASP A 382 -25.33 -14.60 -17.78
N LEU A 383 -24.14 -14.14 -17.39
CA LEU A 383 -23.73 -12.75 -17.54
C LEU A 383 -23.34 -12.38 -18.97
N LEU A 384 -22.75 -13.31 -19.73
CA LEU A 384 -22.22 -13.04 -21.06
C LEU A 384 -23.33 -12.75 -22.07
N THR A 385 -23.11 -11.72 -22.88
CA THR A 385 -23.95 -11.49 -24.06
C THR A 385 -23.74 -12.58 -25.12
N VAL A 386 -24.70 -12.73 -26.02
CA VAL A 386 -24.52 -13.64 -27.15
C VAL A 386 -23.33 -13.20 -28.00
N GLY A 387 -22.35 -14.08 -28.15
CA GLY A 387 -21.08 -13.77 -28.81
C GLY A 387 -20.05 -13.10 -27.93
N GLY A 388 -20.31 -12.95 -26.64
CA GLY A 388 -19.34 -12.49 -25.66
C GLY A 388 -18.23 -13.51 -25.41
N GLU A 389 -17.11 -13.05 -24.87
CA GLU A 389 -15.91 -13.85 -24.68
C GLU A 389 -15.65 -14.12 -23.19
N PHE A 390 -15.31 -15.38 -22.85
CA PHE A 390 -14.71 -15.73 -21.58
C PHE A 390 -13.25 -16.14 -21.79
N VAL A 391 -12.34 -15.25 -21.41
CA VAL A 391 -10.89 -15.47 -21.49
C VAL A 391 -10.41 -16.08 -20.19
N ILE A 392 -9.85 -17.29 -20.28
CA ILE A 392 -9.36 -18.05 -19.13
C ILE A 392 -7.88 -18.32 -19.31
N GLU A 393 -7.09 -17.91 -18.34
CA GLU A 393 -5.68 -18.25 -18.24
C GLU A 393 -5.46 -19.07 -16.97
N VAL A 394 -4.83 -20.25 -17.12
CA VAL A 394 -4.49 -21.16 -16.04
C VAL A 394 -3.01 -21.53 -16.11
N PRO A 395 -2.37 -21.90 -14.99
CA PRO A 395 -0.98 -22.33 -15.01
C PRO A 395 -0.80 -23.55 -15.90
N HIS A 396 0.28 -23.57 -16.68
CA HIS A 396 0.67 -24.77 -17.39
C HIS A 396 1.11 -25.85 -16.39
N GLU A 397 0.74 -27.12 -16.60
CA GLU A 397 1.06 -28.25 -15.71
C GLU A 397 2.56 -28.37 -15.33
N ARG A 398 3.46 -27.83 -16.16
CA ARG A 398 4.91 -27.81 -15.93
C ARG A 398 5.42 -26.48 -15.35
N ALA A 399 4.54 -25.52 -15.07
CA ALA A 399 4.95 -24.28 -14.43
C ALA A 399 5.33 -24.55 -12.99
N ARG A 400 6.38 -23.88 -12.52
CA ARG A 400 6.88 -24.01 -11.14
C ARG A 400 5.80 -23.66 -10.12
N THR A 401 4.95 -22.70 -10.45
CA THR A 401 3.81 -22.24 -9.66
C THR A 401 2.72 -23.29 -9.49
N ALA A 402 2.51 -24.17 -10.48
CA ALA A 402 1.49 -25.24 -10.42
C ALA A 402 1.79 -26.28 -9.30
N TRP A 403 3.05 -26.43 -8.88
CA TRP A 403 3.47 -27.41 -7.87
C TRP A 403 3.73 -26.80 -6.49
N GLN A 404 3.75 -25.48 -6.37
CA GLN A 404 4.04 -24.79 -5.12
C GLN A 404 2.80 -24.30 -4.38
N ASP A 405 1.65 -24.32 -5.04
CA ASP A 405 0.38 -23.93 -4.42
C ASP A 405 -0.29 -25.14 -3.76
N PRO A 406 -0.47 -25.16 -2.43
CA PRO A 406 -1.07 -26.30 -1.71
C PRO A 406 -2.57 -26.48 -1.99
N THR A 407 -3.19 -25.57 -2.75
CA THR A 407 -4.62 -25.58 -3.13
C THR A 407 -4.86 -26.13 -4.55
N HIS A 408 -3.82 -26.52 -5.27
CA HIS A 408 -3.90 -27.20 -6.57
C HIS A 408 -4.29 -28.66 -6.44
#